data_d57e884deceee17a902c6ac715a3f6f4
#
_entry.id   d57e884deceee17a902c6ac715a3f6f4
#
_cell.length_a   1.000
_cell.length_b   1.000
_cell.length_c   1.000
_cell.angle_alpha   90.00
_cell.angle_beta   90.00
_cell.angle_gamma   90.00
#
_symmetry.space_group_name_H-M   'P 1'
#
loop_
_entity.id
_entity.type
_entity.pdbx_description
1 polymer ?
#
loop_
_entity_poly.entity_id
_entity_poly.type
_entity_poly.pdbx_seq_one_letter_code
_entity_poly.pdbx_strand_id
1 'polypeptide(L)'
;YTIAAIVAFGLMANDCAAQQQRRQVMLDKVVAVVGGSSILHSEVAEYADALVAQRRQMGYTSDRDPMNEALEALLEQKLLYNQALLDSVEISQNDVNTRIESYLQSLVEEAGGIQALEVREHMPIFNYREMLRTRYEEQAYAQAMQHNIISKVTIVPGEVENYYRKIDKDSLPIIGEQYVYAQITKFPASMKEAKQRTKERLLDMRERIITGQTSFSVLARMYSVDGSALYGGEMQPAPSSMYVRPFAEALEKLKPGQVSEIVETEFGFHIIELIDKKGELYHCRHIVLRPTYTRDELLEPALQLDSIARLIRHDSLKFEDAALRFSDDASSKMNGGIVSNHDILARQGVYDGARLTATRFLKEDFGLEGGKALEDYNALMRLKVGEISDSFQTSDFKGNQMSKIVKLVEIVPAHVASLEDDYVRLEEMALTQKRDRVFREWLNRKIDAMYIYIAPEFRDWEFENRKWIK
;
A
#
# COMPACT_ATOMS: atom_id res chain seq x y z
N TYR A 1 4.91 20.44 -0.28
CA TYR A 1 4.38 19.08 -0.14
C TYR A 1 2.96 19.04 -0.70
N THR A 2 2.79 18.94 -2.00
CA THR A 2 1.52 18.59 -2.62
C THR A 2 1.45 17.06 -2.68
N ILE A 3 0.91 16.49 -1.60
CA ILE A 3 0.53 15.09 -1.59
C ILE A 3 -0.72 15.02 -2.47
N ALA A 4 -0.66 14.24 -3.54
CA ALA A 4 -1.85 13.74 -4.20
C ALA A 4 -2.58 12.83 -3.20
N ALA A 5 -3.40 13.42 -2.33
CA ALA A 5 -4.20 12.69 -1.38
C ALA A 5 -5.35 12.05 -2.14
N ILE A 6 -5.29 10.75 -2.33
CA ILE A 6 -6.43 9.94 -2.72
C ILE A 6 -7.43 10.02 -1.56
N VAL A 7 -8.43 10.86 -1.70
CA VAL A 7 -9.52 10.96 -0.74
C VAL A 7 -10.42 9.75 -0.94
N ALA A 8 -10.21 8.71 -0.13
CA ALA A 8 -11.23 7.70 0.06
C ALA A 8 -12.32 8.32 0.96
N PHE A 9 -13.47 8.61 0.40
CA PHE A 9 -14.63 9.13 1.11
C PHE A 9 -15.15 8.09 2.11
N GLY A 10 -14.84 8.29 3.39
CA GLY A 10 -15.49 7.60 4.49
C GLY A 10 -16.41 8.58 5.22
N LEU A 11 -17.70 8.46 5.02
CA LEU A 11 -18.71 9.20 5.78
C LEU A 11 -18.80 8.62 7.20
N MET A 12 -18.41 9.39 8.20
CA MET A 12 -18.82 9.17 9.59
C MET A 12 -20.06 10.03 9.86
N ALA A 13 -21.19 9.37 9.99
CA ALA A 13 -22.40 10.01 10.48
C ALA A 13 -22.30 10.16 12.00
N ASN A 14 -22.25 11.39 12.49
CA ASN A 14 -22.50 11.69 13.89
C ASN A 14 -23.97 12.04 14.09
N ASP A 15 -24.66 11.23 14.88
CA ASP A 15 -25.99 11.51 15.43
C ASP A 15 -25.96 12.79 16.25
N CYS A 16 -26.68 13.79 15.82
CA CYS A 16 -27.11 14.90 16.66
C CYS A 16 -28.63 15.08 16.53
N ALA A 17 -29.31 14.69 17.60
CA ALA A 17 -30.76 14.75 17.71
C ALA A 17 -31.29 16.18 17.77
N ALA A 18 -32.39 16.39 17.06
CA ALA A 18 -33.49 17.31 17.31
C ALA A 18 -33.24 18.83 17.25
N GLN A 19 -33.48 19.37 16.07
CA GLN A 19 -34.33 20.57 15.95
C GLN A 19 -35.01 20.55 14.57
N GLN A 20 -36.34 20.39 14.56
CA GLN A 20 -37.21 20.59 13.39
C GLN A 20 -37.16 22.06 13.00
N GLN A 21 -36.16 22.47 12.23
CA GLN A 21 -36.25 23.64 11.39
C GLN A 21 -36.76 23.17 10.01
N ARG A 22 -37.86 23.81 9.57
CA ARG A 22 -38.37 23.67 8.20
C ARG A 22 -37.19 23.78 7.23
N ARG A 23 -36.76 22.67 6.67
CA ARG A 23 -35.82 22.67 5.55
C ARG A 23 -36.51 23.37 4.39
N GLN A 24 -36.15 24.63 4.16
CA GLN A 24 -36.27 25.19 2.84
C GLN A 24 -35.46 24.28 1.93
N VAL A 25 -36.07 23.73 0.89
CA VAL A 25 -35.38 23.06 -0.20
C VAL A 25 -34.58 24.17 -0.88
N MET A 26 -33.36 24.38 -0.41
CA MET A 26 -32.44 25.29 -1.09
C MET A 26 -32.00 24.53 -2.35
N LEU A 27 -32.40 25.05 -3.51
CA LEU A 27 -31.81 24.65 -4.78
C LEU A 27 -30.29 24.83 -4.63
N ASP A 28 -29.54 23.77 -4.92
CA ASP A 28 -28.09 23.78 -4.76
C ASP A 28 -27.50 24.86 -5.66
N LYS A 29 -26.58 25.64 -5.10
CA LYS A 29 -26.08 26.84 -5.76
C LYS A 29 -24.81 26.49 -6.56
N VAL A 30 -24.78 26.95 -7.82
CA VAL A 30 -23.56 26.88 -8.61
C VAL A 30 -22.56 27.90 -8.09
N VAL A 31 -21.42 27.38 -7.56
CA VAL A 31 -20.27 28.15 -7.05
C VAL A 31 -19.36 28.57 -8.18
N ALA A 32 -19.05 27.61 -9.07
CA ALA A 32 -18.15 27.83 -10.19
C ALA A 32 -18.52 26.96 -11.39
N VAL A 33 -18.00 27.35 -12.57
CA VAL A 33 -18.05 26.56 -13.81
C VAL A 33 -16.66 26.52 -14.39
N VAL A 34 -16.19 25.33 -14.77
CA VAL A 34 -14.90 25.11 -15.42
C VAL A 34 -15.13 24.31 -16.70
N GLY A 35 -14.87 24.92 -17.85
CA GLY A 35 -15.20 24.32 -19.15
C GLY A 35 -16.69 24.02 -19.24
N GLY A 36 -17.05 22.75 -19.38
CA GLY A 36 -18.42 22.25 -19.40
C GLY A 36 -18.98 21.77 -18.05
N SER A 37 -18.20 21.83 -16.98
CA SER A 37 -18.54 21.25 -15.68
C SER A 37 -18.87 22.31 -14.65
N SER A 38 -20.00 22.16 -13.94
CA SER A 38 -20.38 23.02 -12.79
C SER A 38 -19.82 22.45 -11.49
N ILE A 39 -19.60 23.32 -10.53
CA ILE A 39 -19.28 22.99 -9.13
C ILE A 39 -20.39 23.54 -8.27
N LEU A 40 -21.02 22.68 -7.46
CA LEU A 40 -22.12 23.02 -6.59
C LEU A 40 -21.62 23.34 -5.18
N HIS A 41 -22.37 24.13 -4.44
CA HIS A 41 -22.03 24.49 -3.06
C HIS A 41 -22.00 23.25 -2.15
N SER A 42 -22.91 22.29 -2.37
CA SER A 42 -22.93 21.03 -1.65
C SER A 42 -21.67 20.19 -1.90
N GLU A 43 -21.17 20.17 -3.14
CA GLU A 43 -19.90 19.47 -3.47
C GLU A 43 -18.71 20.10 -2.73
N VAL A 44 -18.67 21.43 -2.65
CA VAL A 44 -17.59 22.12 -1.91
C VAL A 44 -17.67 21.80 -0.41
N ALA A 45 -18.89 21.82 0.18
CA ALA A 45 -19.08 21.52 1.59
C ALA A 45 -18.69 20.05 1.92
N GLU A 46 -19.16 19.11 1.10
CA GLU A 46 -18.84 17.68 1.25
C GLU A 46 -17.31 17.44 1.17
N TYR A 47 -16.65 18.09 0.22
CA TYR A 47 -15.20 17.99 0.08
C TYR A 47 -14.45 18.61 1.27
N ALA A 48 -14.91 19.76 1.75
CA ALA A 48 -14.35 20.43 2.94
C ALA A 48 -14.47 19.57 4.20
N ASP A 49 -15.64 18.93 4.41
CA ASP A 49 -15.85 18.00 5.53
C ASP A 49 -14.90 16.80 5.46
N ALA A 50 -14.68 16.25 4.26
CA ALA A 50 -13.74 15.17 4.04
C ALA A 50 -12.29 15.59 4.33
N LEU A 51 -11.88 16.81 3.93
CA LEU A 51 -10.56 17.36 4.27
C LEU A 51 -10.36 17.48 5.78
N VAL A 52 -11.37 17.97 6.49
CA VAL A 52 -11.33 18.10 7.97
C VAL A 52 -11.21 16.73 8.64
N ALA A 53 -11.97 15.73 8.17
CA ALA A 53 -11.93 14.38 8.70
C ALA A 53 -10.54 13.74 8.48
N GLN A 54 -9.97 13.88 7.28
CA GLN A 54 -8.64 13.39 6.94
C GLN A 54 -7.56 14.04 7.81
N ARG A 55 -7.62 15.37 8.02
CA ARG A 55 -6.67 16.09 8.88
C ARG A 55 -6.70 15.59 10.32
N ARG A 56 -7.90 15.36 10.86
CA ARG A 56 -8.07 14.80 12.22
C ARG A 56 -7.42 13.43 12.34
N GLN A 57 -7.61 12.57 11.34
CA GLN A 57 -7.02 11.22 11.34
C GLN A 57 -5.49 11.27 11.27
N MET A 58 -4.92 12.22 10.52
CA MET A 58 -3.47 12.37 10.36
C MET A 58 -2.80 13.21 11.46
N GLY A 59 -3.58 13.78 12.40
CA GLY A 59 -3.06 14.69 13.41
C GLY A 59 -2.50 16.00 12.86
N TYR A 60 -2.95 16.41 11.66
CA TYR A 60 -2.47 17.58 10.94
C TYR A 60 -3.45 18.75 11.06
N THR A 61 -2.92 19.97 11.26
CA THR A 61 -3.72 21.22 11.25
C THR A 61 -3.29 22.11 10.09
N SER A 62 -4.24 22.81 9.48
CA SER A 62 -4.00 23.84 8.47
C SER A 62 -4.65 25.12 8.91
N ASP A 63 -4.00 26.25 8.65
CA ASP A 63 -4.53 27.58 8.95
C ASP A 63 -5.50 28.09 7.87
N ARG A 64 -5.59 27.38 6.71
CA ARG A 64 -6.50 27.73 5.62
C ARG A 64 -7.92 27.25 5.90
N ASP A 65 -8.91 28.05 5.46
CA ASP A 65 -10.31 27.66 5.51
C ASP A 65 -10.56 26.43 4.63
N PRO A 66 -11.13 25.34 5.19
CA PRO A 66 -11.41 24.12 4.43
C PRO A 66 -12.30 24.33 3.20
N MET A 67 -13.22 25.30 3.23
CA MET A 67 -14.10 25.62 2.10
C MET A 67 -13.31 26.21 0.92
N ASN A 68 -12.34 27.09 1.22
CA ASN A 68 -11.49 27.70 0.20
C ASN A 68 -10.61 26.64 -0.47
N GLU A 69 -10.01 25.76 0.32
CA GLU A 69 -9.20 24.67 -0.20
C GLU A 69 -10.02 23.67 -1.01
N ALA A 70 -11.21 23.34 -0.54
CA ALA A 70 -12.13 22.44 -1.24
C ALA A 70 -12.55 23.01 -2.61
N LEU A 71 -12.88 24.29 -2.67
CA LEU A 71 -13.22 24.92 -3.94
C LEU A 71 -12.03 24.92 -4.91
N GLU A 72 -10.83 25.26 -4.42
CA GLU A 72 -9.63 25.27 -5.26
C GLU A 72 -9.28 23.87 -5.79
N ALA A 73 -9.39 22.82 -4.94
CA ALA A 73 -9.20 21.45 -5.35
C ALA A 73 -10.22 20.98 -6.41
N LEU A 74 -11.48 21.35 -6.24
CA LEU A 74 -12.52 21.03 -7.22
C LEU A 74 -12.35 21.78 -8.53
N LEU A 75 -11.91 23.05 -8.51
CA LEU A 75 -11.57 23.81 -9.72
C LEU A 75 -10.44 23.10 -10.51
N GLU A 76 -9.40 22.69 -9.81
CA GLU A 76 -8.29 21.94 -10.41
C GLU A 76 -8.76 20.60 -10.98
N GLN A 77 -9.53 19.84 -10.22
CA GLN A 77 -10.08 18.54 -10.67
C GLN A 77 -10.95 18.69 -11.92
N LYS A 78 -11.88 19.66 -11.94
CA LYS A 78 -12.75 19.89 -13.10
C LYS A 78 -11.94 20.39 -14.32
N LEU A 79 -10.88 21.17 -14.12
CA LEU A 79 -9.99 21.60 -15.19
C LEU A 79 -9.22 20.41 -15.79
N LEU A 80 -8.65 19.56 -14.94
CA LEU A 80 -7.96 18.34 -15.37
C LEU A 80 -8.91 17.39 -16.12
N TYR A 81 -10.11 17.19 -15.59
CA TYR A 81 -11.16 16.37 -16.22
C TYR A 81 -11.52 16.87 -17.62
N ASN A 82 -11.88 18.15 -17.74
CA ASN A 82 -12.23 18.74 -19.05
C ASN A 82 -11.07 18.65 -20.03
N GLN A 83 -9.83 18.84 -19.56
CA GLN A 83 -8.65 18.71 -20.42
C GLN A 83 -8.40 17.24 -20.82
N ALA A 84 -8.61 16.29 -19.91
CA ALA A 84 -8.50 14.86 -20.20
C ALA A 84 -9.43 14.43 -21.35
N LEU A 85 -10.68 14.94 -21.33
CA LEU A 85 -11.63 14.70 -22.42
C LEU A 85 -11.17 15.30 -23.75
N LEU A 86 -10.64 16.53 -23.71
CA LEU A 86 -10.11 17.19 -24.91
C LEU A 86 -8.90 16.45 -25.50
N ASP A 87 -8.03 15.92 -24.63
CA ASP A 87 -6.80 15.21 -25.03
C ASP A 87 -7.05 13.72 -25.25
N SER A 88 -8.33 13.26 -25.18
CA SER A 88 -8.73 11.86 -25.36
C SER A 88 -7.94 10.88 -24.46
N VAL A 89 -7.77 11.23 -23.21
CA VAL A 89 -7.10 10.38 -22.22
C VAL A 89 -7.95 9.15 -21.95
N GLU A 90 -7.35 7.97 -21.94
CA GLU A 90 -8.04 6.72 -21.64
C GLU A 90 -7.98 6.40 -20.15
N ILE A 91 -9.06 5.85 -19.60
CA ILE A 91 -9.16 5.33 -18.24
C ILE A 91 -9.61 3.87 -18.25
N SER A 92 -9.25 3.12 -17.22
CA SER A 92 -9.72 1.75 -17.04
C SER A 92 -11.15 1.76 -16.46
N GLN A 93 -12.14 1.46 -17.30
CA GLN A 93 -13.53 1.33 -16.85
C GLN A 93 -13.72 0.21 -15.83
N ASN A 94 -12.93 -0.87 -15.93
CA ASN A 94 -12.94 -1.94 -14.94
C ASN A 94 -12.52 -1.46 -13.56
N ASP A 95 -11.46 -0.63 -13.48
CA ASP A 95 -10.99 -0.11 -12.19
C ASP A 95 -12.02 0.84 -11.57
N VAL A 96 -12.67 1.67 -12.38
CA VAL A 96 -13.76 2.55 -11.95
C VAL A 96 -14.91 1.71 -11.39
N ASN A 97 -15.40 0.73 -12.15
CA ASN A 97 -16.48 -0.14 -11.71
C ASN A 97 -16.14 -0.91 -10.42
N THR A 98 -14.93 -1.44 -10.32
CA THR A 98 -14.45 -2.15 -9.14
C THR A 98 -14.47 -1.27 -7.90
N ARG A 99 -13.99 -0.03 -8.01
CA ARG A 99 -14.01 0.93 -6.90
C ARG A 99 -15.43 1.28 -6.47
N ILE A 100 -16.34 1.50 -7.44
CA ILE A 100 -17.75 1.79 -7.16
C ILE A 100 -18.41 0.62 -6.41
N GLU A 101 -18.25 -0.62 -6.90
CA GLU A 101 -18.87 -1.78 -6.27
C GLU A 101 -18.32 -2.03 -4.87
N SER A 102 -17.00 -1.90 -4.67
CA SER A 102 -16.39 -2.03 -3.35
C SER A 102 -16.90 -0.97 -2.37
N TYR A 103 -17.03 0.29 -2.82
CA TYR A 103 -17.55 1.38 -2.02
C TYR A 103 -19.03 1.19 -1.68
N LEU A 104 -19.86 0.85 -2.68
CA LEU A 104 -21.28 0.56 -2.46
C LEU A 104 -21.48 -0.58 -1.48
N GLN A 105 -20.67 -1.62 -1.57
CA GLN A 105 -20.77 -2.74 -0.65
C GLN A 105 -20.47 -2.31 0.80
N SER A 106 -19.41 -1.53 1.03
CA SER A 106 -19.12 -1.01 2.37
C SER A 106 -20.26 -0.15 2.93
N LEU A 107 -20.87 0.69 2.09
CA LEU A 107 -22.02 1.52 2.49
C LEU A 107 -23.27 0.68 2.80
N VAL A 108 -23.53 -0.36 2.03
CA VAL A 108 -24.65 -1.30 2.26
C VAL A 108 -24.47 -2.05 3.58
N GLU A 109 -23.23 -2.50 3.88
CA GLU A 109 -22.91 -3.16 5.14
C GLU A 109 -23.07 -2.21 6.33
N GLU A 110 -22.55 -0.99 6.24
CA GLU A 110 -22.67 0.04 7.25
C GLU A 110 -24.13 0.43 7.53
N ALA A 111 -24.94 0.57 6.47
CA ALA A 111 -26.34 0.90 6.58
C ALA A 111 -27.22 -0.25 7.11
N GLY A 112 -26.70 -1.50 7.12
CA GLY A 112 -27.47 -2.68 7.49
C GLY A 112 -28.33 -3.26 6.35
N GLY A 113 -28.03 -2.92 5.11
CA GLY A 113 -28.66 -3.47 3.91
C GLY A 113 -29.05 -2.43 2.86
N ILE A 114 -29.35 -2.89 1.63
CA ILE A 114 -29.66 -2.02 0.48
C ILE A 114 -30.83 -1.09 0.79
N GLN A 115 -31.92 -1.61 1.36
CA GLN A 115 -33.10 -0.80 1.65
C GLN A 115 -32.80 0.32 2.66
N ALA A 116 -31.98 0.05 3.67
CA ALA A 116 -31.57 1.05 4.65
C ALA A 116 -30.70 2.14 4.00
N LEU A 117 -29.80 1.74 3.08
CA LEU A 117 -29.01 2.68 2.30
C LEU A 117 -29.90 3.58 1.41
N GLU A 118 -30.87 3.01 0.68
CA GLU A 118 -31.79 3.76 -0.17
C GLU A 118 -32.62 4.78 0.65
N VAL A 119 -33.03 4.42 1.87
CA VAL A 119 -33.74 5.34 2.78
C VAL A 119 -32.79 6.46 3.26
N ARG A 120 -31.55 6.13 3.60
CA ARG A 120 -30.54 7.09 4.06
C ARG A 120 -30.18 8.10 2.96
N GLU A 121 -29.97 7.61 1.75
CA GLU A 121 -29.58 8.44 0.60
C GLU A 121 -30.77 9.09 -0.12
N HIS A 122 -32.00 8.78 0.28
CA HIS A 122 -33.25 9.24 -0.33
C HIS A 122 -33.36 8.97 -1.84
N MET A 123 -32.69 7.92 -2.32
CA MET A 123 -32.73 7.51 -3.72
C MET A 123 -32.51 5.98 -3.90
N PRO A 124 -33.01 5.39 -4.99
CA PRO A 124 -32.74 4.00 -5.34
C PRO A 124 -31.23 3.74 -5.55
N ILE A 125 -30.76 2.57 -5.14
CA ILE A 125 -29.35 2.15 -5.26
C ILE A 125 -28.81 2.29 -6.69
N PHE A 126 -29.67 2.06 -7.70
CA PHE A 126 -29.28 2.22 -9.10
C PHE A 126 -28.91 3.68 -9.43
N ASN A 127 -29.71 4.64 -8.98
CA ASN A 127 -29.43 6.06 -9.22
C ASN A 127 -28.20 6.50 -8.43
N TYR A 128 -28.01 6.00 -7.22
CA TYR A 128 -26.85 6.27 -6.41
C TYR A 128 -25.57 5.75 -7.07
N ARG A 129 -25.62 4.54 -7.64
CA ARG A 129 -24.53 3.97 -8.42
C ARG A 129 -24.15 4.84 -9.62
N GLU A 130 -25.11 5.33 -10.39
CA GLU A 130 -24.82 6.21 -11.54
C GLU A 130 -24.23 7.56 -11.12
N MET A 131 -24.68 8.09 -10.00
CA MET A 131 -24.08 9.30 -9.41
C MET A 131 -22.62 9.06 -9.01
N LEU A 132 -22.34 7.92 -8.34
CA LEU A 132 -20.98 7.52 -7.99
C LEU A 132 -20.13 7.29 -9.24
N ARG A 133 -20.69 6.67 -10.28
CA ARG A 133 -19.99 6.45 -11.56
C ARG A 133 -19.48 7.77 -12.12
N THR A 134 -20.34 8.77 -12.24
CA THR A 134 -19.94 10.09 -12.73
C THR A 134 -18.80 10.68 -11.93
N ARG A 135 -18.88 10.64 -10.59
CA ARG A 135 -17.83 11.15 -9.69
C ARG A 135 -16.50 10.40 -9.85
N TYR A 136 -16.55 9.07 -9.85
CA TYR A 136 -15.33 8.24 -9.96
C TYR A 136 -14.68 8.33 -11.33
N GLU A 137 -15.48 8.45 -12.41
CA GLU A 137 -14.96 8.67 -13.77
C GLU A 137 -14.27 10.05 -13.86
N GLU A 138 -14.91 11.12 -13.40
CA GLU A 138 -14.30 12.45 -13.36
C GLU A 138 -12.96 12.44 -12.60
N GLN A 139 -12.91 11.79 -11.46
CA GLN A 139 -11.70 11.65 -10.66
C GLN A 139 -10.63 10.83 -11.38
N ALA A 140 -11.01 9.72 -12.02
CA ALA A 140 -10.10 8.87 -12.76
C ALA A 140 -9.48 9.61 -13.96
N TYR A 141 -10.30 10.37 -14.72
CA TYR A 141 -9.80 11.22 -15.80
C TYR A 141 -8.85 12.31 -15.31
N ALA A 142 -9.18 12.98 -14.21
CA ALA A 142 -8.33 14.01 -13.62
C ALA A 142 -6.98 13.43 -13.17
N GLN A 143 -6.98 12.27 -12.50
CA GLN A 143 -5.77 11.57 -12.07
C GLN A 143 -4.93 11.10 -13.27
N ALA A 144 -5.56 10.52 -14.29
CA ALA A 144 -4.87 10.07 -15.50
C ALA A 144 -4.22 11.25 -16.24
N MET A 145 -4.92 12.41 -16.32
CA MET A 145 -4.36 13.62 -16.93
C MET A 145 -3.17 14.16 -16.12
N GLN A 146 -3.29 14.24 -14.80
CA GLN A 146 -2.17 14.65 -13.94
C GLN A 146 -0.98 13.73 -14.11
N HIS A 147 -1.21 12.41 -14.12
CA HIS A 147 -0.16 11.43 -14.37
C HIS A 147 0.52 11.64 -15.74
N ASN A 148 -0.25 11.87 -16.80
CA ASN A 148 0.30 12.12 -18.14
C ASN A 148 1.19 13.37 -18.21
N ILE A 149 0.91 14.38 -17.39
CA ILE A 149 1.72 15.60 -17.32
C ILE A 149 3.05 15.33 -16.61
N ILE A 150 3.00 14.66 -15.45
CA ILE A 150 4.17 14.51 -14.58
C ILE A 150 5.04 13.28 -14.90
N SER A 151 4.48 12.23 -15.51
CA SER A 151 5.23 10.99 -15.83
C SER A 151 6.36 11.18 -16.84
N LYS A 152 6.25 12.19 -17.69
CA LYS A 152 7.26 12.54 -18.69
C LYS A 152 8.39 13.42 -18.15
N VAL A 153 8.25 13.88 -16.90
CA VAL A 153 9.25 14.75 -16.28
C VAL A 153 10.40 13.89 -15.78
N THR A 154 11.56 14.09 -16.34
CA THR A 154 12.81 13.45 -15.92
C THR A 154 13.74 14.49 -15.33
N ILE A 155 14.72 14.07 -14.56
CA ILE A 155 15.74 14.93 -13.97
C ILE A 155 17.13 14.47 -14.41
N VAL A 156 18.06 15.40 -14.53
CA VAL A 156 19.46 15.10 -14.83
C VAL A 156 20.37 15.48 -13.64
N PRO A 157 21.55 14.84 -13.48
CA PRO A 157 22.40 15.05 -12.31
C PRO A 157 22.71 16.52 -11.99
N GLY A 158 22.95 17.34 -13.00
CA GLY A 158 23.19 18.77 -12.80
C GLY A 158 22.01 19.56 -12.22
N GLU A 159 20.78 19.08 -12.42
CA GLU A 159 19.58 19.68 -11.81
C GLU A 159 19.49 19.29 -10.33
N VAL A 160 19.89 18.06 -9.97
CA VAL A 160 19.95 17.59 -8.58
C VAL A 160 20.98 18.42 -7.79
N GLU A 161 22.18 18.61 -8.36
CA GLU A 161 23.20 19.47 -7.76
C GLU A 161 22.73 20.91 -7.59
N ASN A 162 22.03 21.46 -8.59
CA ASN A 162 21.47 22.80 -8.51
C ASN A 162 20.37 22.91 -7.46
N TYR A 163 19.53 21.89 -7.32
CA TYR A 163 18.52 21.79 -6.27
C TYR A 163 19.18 21.80 -4.90
N TYR A 164 20.18 20.93 -4.67
CA TYR A 164 20.91 20.83 -3.41
C TYR A 164 21.63 22.14 -3.03
N ARG A 165 22.16 22.88 -4.01
CA ARG A 165 22.80 24.19 -3.76
C ARG A 165 21.81 25.29 -3.39
N LYS A 166 20.56 25.20 -3.84
CA LYS A 166 19.54 26.24 -3.66
C LYS A 166 18.61 25.98 -2.49
N ILE A 167 18.48 24.72 -2.06
CA ILE A 167 17.65 24.39 -0.92
C ILE A 167 18.28 24.98 0.35
N ASP A 168 17.43 25.50 1.23
CA ASP A 168 17.89 25.92 2.55
C ASP A 168 18.43 24.71 3.31
N LYS A 169 19.59 24.87 3.92
CA LYS A 169 20.26 23.80 4.67
C LYS A 169 19.40 23.29 5.83
N ASP A 170 18.60 24.16 6.43
CA ASP A 170 17.69 23.82 7.49
C ASP A 170 16.47 23.03 6.99
N SER A 171 16.23 23.03 5.67
CA SER A 171 15.18 22.25 5.00
C SER A 171 15.67 20.90 4.47
N LEU A 172 16.95 20.59 4.57
CA LEU A 172 17.48 19.29 4.22
C LEU A 172 17.02 18.25 5.25
N PRO A 173 16.61 17.08 4.81
CA PRO A 173 16.18 16.03 5.73
C PRO A 173 17.36 15.53 6.56
N ILE A 174 17.10 15.29 7.85
CA ILE A 174 18.01 14.55 8.72
C ILE A 174 17.76 13.06 8.44
N ILE A 175 18.78 12.38 7.97
CA ILE A 175 18.79 10.93 7.80
C ILE A 175 19.13 10.31 9.14
N GLY A 176 18.28 9.42 9.63
CA GLY A 176 18.52 8.67 10.86
C GLY A 176 19.72 7.75 10.74
N GLU A 177 20.17 7.21 11.88
CA GLU A 177 21.22 6.19 11.90
C GLU A 177 20.84 5.00 11.04
N GLN A 178 21.78 4.54 10.20
CA GLN A 178 21.57 3.44 9.27
C GLN A 178 22.54 2.29 9.52
N TYR A 179 22.10 1.09 9.19
CA TYR A 179 22.83 -0.14 9.41
C TYR A 179 23.06 -0.84 8.08
N VAL A 180 24.32 -1.23 7.82
CA VAL A 180 24.69 -2.16 6.75
C VAL A 180 25.03 -3.49 7.38
N TYR A 181 24.37 -4.56 6.93
CA TYR A 181 24.63 -5.88 7.49
C TYR A 181 24.65 -6.96 6.43
N ALA A 182 25.29 -8.06 6.77
CA ALA A 182 25.36 -9.26 5.96
C ALA A 182 24.75 -10.43 6.71
N GLN A 183 24.24 -11.44 6.00
CA GLN A 183 23.61 -12.62 6.57
C GLN A 183 24.10 -13.92 5.94
N ILE A 184 24.06 -14.99 6.71
CA ILE A 184 24.12 -16.37 6.22
C ILE A 184 22.88 -17.08 6.75
N THR A 185 22.09 -17.63 5.85
CA THR A 185 20.81 -18.25 6.16
C THR A 185 20.84 -19.74 5.87
N LYS A 186 20.19 -20.53 6.73
CA LYS A 186 19.98 -21.96 6.54
C LYS A 186 18.53 -22.33 6.76
N PHE A 187 17.95 -23.05 5.79
CA PHE A 187 16.65 -23.69 5.96
C PHE A 187 16.81 -25.09 6.54
N PRO A 188 15.80 -25.62 7.25
CA PRO A 188 15.80 -27.03 7.67
C PRO A 188 15.93 -27.96 6.46
N ALA A 189 16.79 -28.96 6.56
CA ALA A 189 17.00 -29.96 5.50
C ALA A 189 15.70 -30.71 5.15
N SER A 190 14.79 -30.86 6.13
CA SER A 190 13.45 -31.47 6.00
C SER A 190 12.38 -30.55 5.41
N MET A 191 12.74 -29.42 4.83
CA MET A 191 11.77 -28.46 4.28
C MET A 191 10.82 -29.09 3.25
N LYS A 192 11.34 -29.99 2.42
CA LYS A 192 10.55 -30.70 1.40
C LYS A 192 9.51 -31.62 2.03
N GLU A 193 9.92 -32.37 3.02
CA GLU A 193 9.06 -33.28 3.78
C GLU A 193 8.02 -32.52 4.60
N ALA A 194 8.39 -31.41 5.21
CA ALA A 194 7.47 -30.54 5.94
C ALA A 194 6.38 -29.95 5.01
N LYS A 195 6.78 -29.51 3.82
CA LYS A 195 5.82 -29.06 2.79
C LYS A 195 4.89 -30.20 2.36
N GLN A 196 5.42 -31.40 2.18
CA GLN A 196 4.61 -32.56 1.81
C GLN A 196 3.59 -32.93 2.90
N ARG A 197 4.03 -33.02 4.17
CA ARG A 197 3.14 -33.23 5.33
C ARG A 197 2.01 -32.20 5.38
N THR A 198 2.32 -30.94 5.07
CA THR A 198 1.33 -29.86 5.08
C THR A 198 0.30 -30.02 3.95
N LYS A 199 0.76 -30.40 2.76
CA LYS A 199 -0.14 -30.72 1.63
C LYS A 199 -1.07 -31.88 1.95
N GLU A 200 -0.54 -32.96 2.50
CA GLU A 200 -1.31 -34.14 2.91
C GLU A 200 -2.40 -33.78 3.95
N ARG A 201 -2.05 -32.95 4.91
CA ARG A 201 -3.01 -32.46 5.90
C ARG A 201 -4.12 -31.61 5.29
N LEU A 202 -3.80 -30.75 4.31
CA LEU A 202 -4.82 -29.98 3.59
C LEU A 202 -5.70 -30.85 2.69
N LEU A 203 -5.13 -31.91 2.09
CA LEU A 203 -5.92 -32.88 1.32
C LEU A 203 -6.94 -33.60 2.21
N ASP A 204 -6.53 -34.08 3.40
CA ASP A 204 -7.45 -34.66 4.38
C ASP A 204 -8.57 -33.66 4.77
N MET A 205 -8.22 -32.43 5.05
CA MET A 205 -9.21 -31.40 5.36
C MET A 205 -10.18 -31.16 4.20
N ARG A 206 -9.68 -31.07 2.97
CA ARG A 206 -10.49 -30.91 1.78
C ARG A 206 -11.44 -32.08 1.59
N GLU A 207 -10.98 -33.31 1.73
CA GLU A 207 -11.81 -34.49 1.63
C GLU A 207 -12.94 -34.50 2.66
N ARG A 208 -12.64 -34.16 3.91
CA ARG A 208 -13.64 -34.08 4.98
C ARG A 208 -14.68 -32.98 4.73
N ILE A 209 -14.29 -31.86 4.08
CA ILE A 209 -15.23 -30.81 3.69
C ILE A 209 -16.13 -31.32 2.56
N ILE A 210 -15.55 -31.88 1.50
CA ILE A 210 -16.30 -32.31 0.32
C ILE A 210 -17.26 -33.45 0.64
N THR A 211 -16.87 -34.36 1.54
CA THR A 211 -17.73 -35.46 1.98
C THR A 211 -18.75 -35.04 3.04
N GLY A 212 -18.76 -33.77 3.47
CA GLY A 212 -19.71 -33.25 4.46
C GLY A 212 -19.46 -33.73 5.90
N GLN A 213 -18.30 -34.33 6.18
CA GLN A 213 -17.94 -34.76 7.55
C GLN A 213 -17.74 -33.58 8.49
N THR A 214 -17.34 -32.43 7.96
CA THR A 214 -17.14 -31.19 8.71
C THR A 214 -17.35 -29.97 7.81
N SER A 215 -17.62 -28.82 8.41
CA SER A 215 -17.76 -27.59 7.64
C SER A 215 -16.39 -26.91 7.43
N PHE A 216 -16.28 -26.20 6.31
CA PHE A 216 -15.10 -25.40 5.98
C PHE A 216 -14.75 -24.42 7.12
N SER A 217 -15.77 -23.70 7.62
CA SER A 217 -15.58 -22.69 8.68
C SER A 217 -15.04 -23.27 9.99
N VAL A 218 -15.42 -24.51 10.33
CA VAL A 218 -14.89 -25.17 11.54
C VAL A 218 -13.41 -25.47 11.38
N LEU A 219 -13.01 -26.05 10.24
CA LEU A 219 -11.61 -26.35 10.00
C LEU A 219 -10.76 -25.08 9.85
N ALA A 220 -11.31 -24.03 9.24
CA ALA A 220 -10.62 -22.74 9.14
C ALA A 220 -10.31 -22.16 10.53
N ARG A 221 -11.31 -22.12 11.42
CA ARG A 221 -11.12 -21.62 12.79
C ARG A 221 -10.14 -22.44 13.62
N MET A 222 -10.07 -23.73 13.38
CA MET A 222 -9.20 -24.63 14.13
C MET A 222 -7.75 -24.63 13.64
N TYR A 223 -7.55 -24.43 12.34
CA TYR A 223 -6.25 -24.74 11.71
C TYR A 223 -5.66 -23.65 10.83
N SER A 224 -6.45 -22.73 10.27
CA SER A 224 -5.92 -21.66 9.44
C SER A 224 -5.00 -20.74 10.26
N VAL A 225 -3.88 -20.34 9.68
CA VAL A 225 -2.83 -19.57 10.37
C VAL A 225 -2.89 -18.06 10.05
N ASP A 226 -3.95 -17.62 9.42
CA ASP A 226 -4.18 -16.22 9.05
C ASP A 226 -5.34 -15.57 9.84
N GLY A 227 -5.51 -14.25 9.68
CA GLY A 227 -6.54 -13.49 10.40
C GLY A 227 -7.98 -13.89 10.06
N SER A 228 -8.23 -14.43 8.85
CA SER A 228 -9.56 -14.87 8.44
C SER A 228 -10.06 -16.08 9.22
N ALA A 229 -9.17 -16.81 9.89
CA ALA A 229 -9.51 -17.96 10.75
C ALA A 229 -10.61 -17.62 11.77
N LEU A 230 -10.57 -16.43 12.38
CA LEU A 230 -11.57 -15.96 13.34
C LEU A 230 -12.98 -15.90 12.75
N TYR A 231 -13.07 -15.64 11.45
CA TYR A 231 -14.32 -15.55 10.69
C TYR A 231 -14.62 -16.84 9.90
N GLY A 232 -13.95 -17.96 10.25
CA GLY A 232 -14.14 -19.24 9.56
C GLY A 232 -13.51 -19.29 8.16
N GLY A 233 -12.48 -18.51 7.94
CA GLY A 233 -11.75 -18.38 6.68
C GLY A 233 -12.40 -17.41 5.70
N GLU A 234 -13.53 -16.81 6.03
CA GLU A 234 -14.31 -15.93 5.15
C GLU A 234 -13.60 -14.59 4.95
N MET A 235 -13.56 -14.14 3.72
CA MET A 235 -12.97 -12.89 3.30
C MET A 235 -14.02 -11.98 2.68
N GLN A 236 -13.83 -10.68 2.82
CA GLN A 236 -14.69 -9.69 2.18
C GLN A 236 -14.67 -9.88 0.66
N PRO A 237 -15.82 -9.74 -0.04
CA PRO A 237 -15.86 -9.81 -1.47
C PRO A 237 -14.90 -8.81 -2.11
N ALA A 238 -14.03 -9.31 -2.99
CA ALA A 238 -13.03 -8.52 -3.66
C ALA A 238 -12.79 -9.02 -5.10
N PRO A 239 -12.26 -8.17 -6.01
CA PRO A 239 -11.88 -8.63 -7.34
C PRO A 239 -10.66 -9.56 -7.25
N SER A 240 -10.54 -10.47 -8.24
CA SER A 240 -9.44 -11.44 -8.27
C SER A 240 -8.06 -10.77 -8.28
N SER A 241 -7.97 -9.57 -8.85
CA SER A 241 -6.73 -8.77 -8.89
C SER A 241 -6.17 -8.34 -7.52
N MET A 242 -6.99 -8.41 -6.47
CA MET A 242 -6.56 -8.13 -5.09
C MET A 242 -5.80 -9.30 -4.44
N TYR A 243 -5.84 -10.48 -5.05
CA TYR A 243 -5.16 -11.67 -4.55
C TYR A 243 -3.87 -11.92 -5.30
N VAL A 244 -2.93 -12.60 -4.63
CA VAL A 244 -1.71 -13.07 -5.29
C VAL A 244 -2.06 -14.02 -6.43
N ARG A 245 -1.28 -13.95 -7.50
CA ARG A 245 -1.59 -14.59 -8.79
C ARG A 245 -2.01 -16.07 -8.69
N PRO A 246 -1.32 -16.97 -7.95
CA PRO A 246 -1.76 -18.37 -7.88
C PRO A 246 -3.13 -18.54 -7.21
N PHE A 247 -3.46 -17.69 -6.22
CA PHE A 247 -4.74 -17.68 -5.55
C PHE A 247 -5.85 -17.19 -6.49
N ALA A 248 -5.62 -16.09 -7.20
CA ALA A 248 -6.53 -15.52 -8.18
C ALA A 248 -6.85 -16.54 -9.30
N GLU A 249 -5.84 -17.16 -9.91
CA GLU A 249 -6.00 -18.14 -10.97
C GLU A 249 -6.79 -19.39 -10.52
N ALA A 250 -6.66 -19.77 -9.25
CA ALA A 250 -7.46 -20.86 -8.69
C ALA A 250 -8.90 -20.43 -8.44
N LEU A 251 -9.10 -19.24 -7.85
CA LEU A 251 -10.40 -18.68 -7.52
C LEU A 251 -11.29 -18.50 -8.77
N GLU A 252 -10.71 -18.00 -9.87
CA GLU A 252 -11.41 -17.77 -11.15
C GLU A 252 -11.96 -19.05 -11.80
N LYS A 253 -11.36 -20.20 -11.50
CA LYS A 253 -11.78 -21.51 -12.02
C LYS A 253 -12.91 -22.16 -11.21
N LEU A 254 -13.17 -21.63 -10.01
CA LEU A 254 -14.16 -22.21 -9.10
C LEU A 254 -15.59 -21.79 -9.47
N LYS A 255 -16.52 -22.68 -9.19
CA LYS A 255 -17.96 -22.40 -9.17
C LYS A 255 -18.42 -22.19 -7.72
N PRO A 256 -19.50 -21.42 -7.50
CA PRO A 256 -20.08 -21.28 -6.16
C PRO A 256 -20.31 -22.63 -5.49
N GLY A 257 -19.85 -22.76 -4.24
CA GLY A 257 -19.87 -23.98 -3.43
C GLY A 257 -18.74 -24.97 -3.74
N GLN A 258 -17.85 -24.69 -4.66
CA GLN A 258 -16.73 -25.57 -5.01
C GLN A 258 -15.48 -25.23 -4.19
N VAL A 259 -14.77 -26.30 -3.74
CA VAL A 259 -13.48 -26.20 -3.05
C VAL A 259 -12.34 -26.49 -4.01
N SER A 260 -11.33 -25.63 -4.03
CA SER A 260 -10.14 -25.75 -4.91
C SER A 260 -9.30 -27.00 -4.60
N GLU A 261 -8.42 -27.35 -5.51
CA GLU A 261 -7.21 -28.13 -5.20
C GLU A 261 -6.28 -27.30 -4.30
N ILE A 262 -5.16 -27.90 -3.86
CA ILE A 262 -4.17 -27.17 -3.07
C ILE A 262 -3.50 -26.10 -3.93
N VAL A 263 -3.53 -24.85 -3.44
CA VAL A 263 -2.91 -23.70 -4.06
C VAL A 263 -1.67 -23.31 -3.24
N GLU A 264 -0.49 -23.35 -3.84
CA GLU A 264 0.74 -22.88 -3.21
C GLU A 264 0.94 -21.41 -3.54
N THR A 265 1.08 -20.58 -2.50
CA THR A 265 1.38 -19.16 -2.62
C THR A 265 2.59 -18.80 -1.75
N GLU A 266 3.06 -17.58 -1.80
CA GLU A 266 4.10 -17.08 -0.89
C GLU A 266 3.67 -17.06 0.59
N PHE A 267 2.36 -17.16 0.90
CA PHE A 267 1.84 -17.18 2.26
C PHE A 267 1.67 -18.59 2.84
N GLY A 268 1.77 -19.62 2.01
CA GLY A 268 1.61 -21.01 2.41
C GLY A 268 0.81 -21.84 1.39
N PHE A 269 0.22 -22.91 1.89
CA PHE A 269 -0.64 -23.82 1.12
C PHE A 269 -2.10 -23.52 1.48
N HIS A 270 -2.93 -23.35 0.46
CA HIS A 270 -4.34 -22.96 0.60
C HIS A 270 -5.26 -24.00 0.02
N ILE A 271 -6.45 -24.13 0.58
CA ILE A 271 -7.66 -24.55 -0.09
C ILE A 271 -8.66 -23.42 -0.02
N ILE A 272 -9.39 -23.19 -1.12
CA ILE A 272 -10.27 -22.03 -1.33
C ILE A 272 -11.64 -22.54 -1.67
N GLU A 273 -12.68 -21.99 -1.07
CA GLU A 273 -14.07 -22.22 -1.45
C GLU A 273 -14.68 -20.92 -1.96
N LEU A 274 -15.22 -20.94 -3.16
CA LEU A 274 -16.00 -19.82 -3.69
C LEU A 274 -17.43 -19.91 -3.12
N ILE A 275 -17.82 -18.90 -2.33
CA ILE A 275 -19.16 -18.80 -1.76
C ILE A 275 -20.13 -18.24 -2.80
N ASP A 276 -19.79 -17.08 -3.40
CA ASP A 276 -20.60 -16.39 -4.40
C ASP A 276 -19.72 -15.53 -5.31
N LYS A 277 -20.26 -15.20 -6.49
CA LYS A 277 -19.63 -14.27 -7.44
C LYS A 277 -20.66 -13.28 -7.97
N LYS A 278 -20.40 -11.99 -7.82
CA LYS A 278 -21.24 -10.89 -8.32
C LYS A 278 -20.39 -9.97 -9.21
N GLY A 279 -20.60 -10.07 -10.51
CA GLY A 279 -19.75 -9.34 -11.47
C GLY A 279 -18.29 -9.75 -11.34
N GLU A 280 -17.40 -8.78 -11.07
CA GLU A 280 -15.97 -9.01 -10.84
C GLU A 280 -15.61 -9.30 -9.38
N LEU A 281 -16.58 -9.25 -8.45
CA LEU A 281 -16.34 -9.48 -7.03
C LEU A 281 -16.54 -10.96 -6.69
N TYR A 282 -15.52 -11.55 -6.08
CA TYR A 282 -15.49 -12.92 -5.58
C TYR A 282 -15.64 -12.91 -4.06
N HIS A 283 -16.69 -13.55 -3.56
CA HIS A 283 -16.86 -13.83 -2.14
C HIS A 283 -16.38 -15.25 -1.88
N CYS A 284 -15.31 -15.40 -1.13
CA CYS A 284 -14.67 -16.68 -0.89
C CYS A 284 -14.23 -16.84 0.56
N ARG A 285 -13.88 -18.06 0.91
CA ARG A 285 -13.20 -18.40 2.17
C ARG A 285 -12.03 -19.34 1.91
N HIS A 286 -11.01 -19.28 2.76
CA HIS A 286 -9.84 -20.11 2.60
C HIS A 286 -9.35 -20.72 3.91
N ILE A 287 -8.57 -21.77 3.81
CA ILE A 287 -7.75 -22.32 4.86
C ILE A 287 -6.31 -22.26 4.38
N VAL A 288 -5.45 -21.61 5.14
CA VAL A 288 -4.02 -21.56 4.84
C VAL A 288 -3.22 -22.25 5.93
N LEU A 289 -2.34 -23.15 5.52
CA LEU A 289 -1.36 -23.80 6.40
C LEU A 289 0.05 -23.48 5.95
N ARG A 290 0.95 -23.38 6.93
CA ARG A 290 2.39 -23.29 6.71
C ARG A 290 3.06 -24.57 7.12
N PRO A 291 4.23 -24.92 6.50
CA PRO A 291 5.04 -26.06 6.94
C PRO A 291 5.40 -25.93 8.41
N THR A 292 5.21 -27.00 9.17
CA THR A 292 5.61 -27.11 10.57
C THR A 292 6.77 -28.07 10.69
N TYR A 293 7.67 -27.78 11.63
CA TYR A 293 8.89 -28.52 11.89
C TYR A 293 8.93 -29.00 13.32
N THR A 294 9.58 -30.12 13.55
CA THR A 294 9.94 -30.57 14.89
C THR A 294 11.06 -29.70 15.47
N ARG A 295 11.25 -29.78 16.78
CA ARG A 295 12.33 -29.05 17.45
C ARG A 295 13.71 -29.42 16.88
N ASP A 296 13.95 -30.69 16.62
CA ASP A 296 15.22 -31.19 16.12
C ASP A 296 15.48 -30.71 14.68
N GLU A 297 14.44 -30.71 13.82
CA GLU A 297 14.51 -30.17 12.46
C GLU A 297 14.86 -28.66 12.42
N LEU A 298 14.45 -27.87 13.43
CA LEU A 298 14.80 -26.46 13.56
C LEU A 298 16.18 -26.24 14.19
N LEU A 299 16.65 -27.17 15.01
CA LEU A 299 17.96 -27.08 15.68
C LEU A 299 19.12 -27.35 14.75
N GLU A 300 18.95 -28.25 13.80
CA GLU A 300 20.01 -28.64 12.86
C GLU A 300 20.66 -27.46 12.11
N PRO A 301 19.88 -26.58 11.43
CA PRO A 301 20.46 -25.43 10.73
C PRO A 301 21.13 -24.42 11.68
N ALA A 302 20.64 -24.27 12.90
CA ALA A 302 21.28 -23.43 13.91
C ALA A 302 22.66 -23.95 14.29
N LEU A 303 22.80 -25.27 14.57
CA LEU A 303 24.10 -25.92 14.89
C LEU A 303 25.11 -25.85 13.74
N GLN A 304 24.63 -25.97 12.49
CA GLN A 304 25.46 -25.76 11.31
C GLN A 304 26.00 -24.32 11.25
N LEU A 305 25.15 -23.32 11.46
CA LEU A 305 25.51 -21.90 11.46
C LEU A 305 26.46 -21.57 12.62
N ASP A 306 26.25 -22.10 13.81
CA ASP A 306 27.17 -21.92 14.94
C ASP A 306 28.58 -22.52 14.65
N SER A 307 28.64 -23.61 13.91
CA SER A 307 29.93 -24.18 13.48
C SER A 307 30.61 -23.27 12.47
N ILE A 308 29.87 -22.70 11.52
CA ILE A 308 30.39 -21.73 10.55
C ILE A 308 30.80 -20.43 11.27
N ALA A 309 30.00 -19.93 12.21
CA ALA A 309 30.31 -18.73 13.00
C ALA A 309 31.62 -18.90 13.79
N ARG A 310 31.89 -20.09 14.36
CA ARG A 310 33.17 -20.38 15.03
C ARG A 310 34.34 -20.28 14.08
N LEU A 311 34.24 -20.85 12.86
CA LEU A 311 35.32 -20.76 11.86
C LEU A 311 35.60 -19.31 11.47
N ILE A 312 34.53 -18.48 11.34
CA ILE A 312 34.68 -17.08 11.01
C ILE A 312 35.32 -16.30 12.18
N ARG A 313 34.87 -16.52 13.43
CA ARG A 313 35.46 -15.88 14.62
C ARG A 313 36.92 -16.22 14.86
N HIS A 314 37.40 -17.37 14.35
CA HIS A 314 38.77 -17.78 14.42
C HIS A 314 39.59 -17.45 13.15
N ASP A 315 39.09 -16.56 12.30
CA ASP A 315 39.70 -16.13 11.03
C ASP A 315 40.09 -17.31 10.08
N SER A 316 39.50 -18.48 10.30
CA SER A 316 39.71 -19.66 9.45
C SER A 316 38.88 -19.61 8.17
N LEU A 317 37.86 -18.77 8.12
CA LEU A 317 36.95 -18.58 7.00
C LEU A 317 36.44 -17.12 6.99
N LYS A 318 36.49 -16.47 5.83
CA LYS A 318 35.89 -15.13 5.68
C LYS A 318 34.36 -15.23 5.62
N PHE A 319 33.65 -14.24 6.14
CA PHE A 319 32.22 -14.25 6.15
C PHE A 319 31.63 -14.29 4.72
N GLU A 320 32.24 -13.56 3.80
CA GLU A 320 31.83 -13.46 2.40
C GLU A 320 31.94 -14.80 1.68
N ASP A 321 33.05 -15.56 1.93
CA ASP A 321 33.28 -16.92 1.41
C ASP A 321 32.30 -17.93 2.02
N ALA A 322 31.97 -17.75 3.31
CA ALA A 322 31.00 -18.58 4.00
C ALA A 322 29.60 -18.34 3.45
N ALA A 323 29.23 -17.09 3.21
CA ALA A 323 27.94 -16.73 2.59
C ALA A 323 27.81 -17.39 1.21
N LEU A 324 28.83 -17.27 0.37
CA LEU A 324 28.84 -17.86 -0.97
C LEU A 324 28.71 -19.41 -0.94
N ARG A 325 29.35 -20.06 0.00
CA ARG A 325 29.39 -21.55 0.05
C ARG A 325 28.17 -22.14 0.77
N PHE A 326 27.74 -21.52 1.83
CA PHE A 326 26.81 -22.14 2.79
C PHE A 326 25.46 -21.47 2.90
N SER A 327 25.31 -20.20 2.48
CA SER A 327 23.99 -19.54 2.56
C SER A 327 22.99 -20.16 1.60
N ASP A 328 21.77 -20.35 2.09
CA ASP A 328 20.63 -20.78 1.28
C ASP A 328 19.83 -19.57 0.74
N ASP A 329 20.15 -18.36 1.18
CA ASP A 329 19.53 -17.13 0.68
C ASP A 329 20.15 -16.70 -0.66
N ALA A 330 19.38 -16.86 -1.74
CA ALA A 330 19.85 -16.56 -3.08
C ALA A 330 20.06 -15.05 -3.32
N SER A 331 19.37 -14.18 -2.57
CA SER A 331 19.40 -12.74 -2.77
C SER A 331 20.70 -12.10 -2.31
N SER A 332 21.25 -12.55 -1.17
CA SER A 332 22.48 -12.00 -0.59
C SER A 332 23.73 -12.88 -0.83
N LYS A 333 23.52 -14.16 -1.12
CA LYS A 333 24.60 -15.16 -1.26
C LYS A 333 25.74 -14.73 -2.18
N MET A 334 25.41 -14.20 -3.36
CA MET A 334 26.38 -13.81 -4.39
C MET A 334 27.04 -12.45 -4.11
N ASN A 335 26.51 -11.70 -3.16
CA ASN A 335 27.00 -10.38 -2.74
C ASN A 335 27.69 -10.43 -1.37
N GLY A 336 28.42 -11.52 -1.09
CA GLY A 336 29.11 -11.67 0.20
C GLY A 336 28.19 -11.70 1.43
N GLY A 337 26.92 -11.98 1.23
CA GLY A 337 25.90 -11.97 2.27
C GLY A 337 25.25 -10.60 2.55
N ILE A 338 25.70 -9.53 1.89
CA ILE A 338 25.13 -8.17 2.09
C ILE A 338 23.64 -8.19 1.75
N VAL A 339 22.83 -7.71 2.69
CA VAL A 339 21.37 -7.65 2.56
C VAL A 339 20.97 -6.36 1.87
N SER A 340 20.01 -6.46 0.96
CA SER A 340 19.35 -5.28 0.37
C SER A 340 17.92 -5.15 0.89
N ASN A 341 17.43 -3.93 0.93
CA ASN A 341 16.07 -3.66 1.39
C ASN A 341 14.98 -3.89 0.33
N HIS A 342 15.35 -4.37 -0.85
CA HIS A 342 14.45 -4.60 -1.98
C HIS A 342 13.17 -5.36 -1.57
N ASP A 343 13.34 -6.51 -0.92
CA ASP A 343 12.20 -7.36 -0.56
C ASP A 343 11.34 -6.76 0.58
N ILE A 344 11.93 -5.97 1.46
CA ILE A 344 11.24 -5.34 2.58
C ILE A 344 10.37 -4.20 2.08
N LEU A 345 10.92 -3.31 1.27
CA LEU A 345 10.22 -2.11 0.79
C LEU A 345 9.17 -2.43 -0.27
N ALA A 346 9.44 -3.39 -1.16
CA ALA A 346 8.47 -3.82 -2.16
C ALA A 346 7.17 -4.34 -1.52
N ARG A 347 7.24 -4.95 -0.33
CA ARG A 347 6.07 -5.44 0.42
C ARG A 347 5.31 -4.36 1.15
N GLN A 348 6.00 -3.31 1.54
CA GLN A 348 5.36 -2.14 2.13
C GLN A 348 4.68 -1.27 1.07
N GLY A 349 4.67 -1.71 -0.21
CA GLY A 349 4.14 -0.95 -1.32
C GLY A 349 5.02 0.25 -1.70
N VAL A 350 6.25 0.30 -1.20
CA VAL A 350 7.22 1.32 -1.56
C VAL A 350 7.91 0.87 -2.85
N TYR A 351 7.38 1.32 -3.98
CA TYR A 351 7.94 1.08 -5.32
C TYR A 351 8.96 2.15 -5.72
N ASP A 352 9.55 2.82 -4.77
CA ASP A 352 10.60 3.78 -5.02
C ASP A 352 11.88 3.01 -5.41
N GLY A 353 12.20 3.04 -6.71
CA GLY A 353 13.33 2.33 -7.28
C GLY A 353 14.67 2.67 -6.63
N ALA A 354 14.76 3.85 -6.04
CA ALA A 354 15.92 4.35 -5.34
C ALA A 354 16.16 3.68 -4.00
N ARG A 355 15.09 3.39 -3.26
CA ARG A 355 15.17 2.70 -1.96
C ARG A 355 15.25 1.19 -2.12
N LEU A 356 14.76 0.63 -3.24
CA LEU A 356 14.69 -0.81 -3.49
C LEU A 356 16.05 -1.49 -3.67
N THR A 357 17.12 -0.74 -3.87
CA THR A 357 18.49 -1.28 -4.06
C THR A 357 19.43 -0.89 -2.92
N ALA A 358 18.95 -0.17 -1.92
CA ALA A 358 19.77 0.27 -0.83
C ALA A 358 20.16 -0.88 0.09
N THR A 359 21.42 -0.88 0.49
CA THR A 359 21.97 -1.80 1.49
C THR A 359 22.05 -1.17 2.88
N ARG A 360 21.62 0.10 3.01
CA ARG A 360 21.54 0.86 4.26
C ARG A 360 20.11 0.83 4.78
N PHE A 361 19.93 0.38 5.99
CA PHE A 361 18.64 0.20 6.66
C PHE A 361 18.47 1.22 7.77
N LEU A 362 17.38 1.95 7.76
CA LEU A 362 16.90 2.69 8.92
C LEU A 362 16.29 1.72 9.94
N LYS A 363 16.19 2.13 11.18
CA LYS A 363 15.52 1.35 12.23
C LYS A 363 14.09 0.97 11.84
N GLU A 364 13.37 1.88 11.22
CA GLU A 364 11.98 1.71 10.75
C GLU A 364 11.86 0.64 9.65
N ASP A 365 12.92 0.45 8.85
CA ASP A 365 12.92 -0.53 7.75
C ASP A 365 12.88 -1.98 8.29
N PHE A 366 13.27 -2.21 9.54
CA PHE A 366 13.17 -3.52 10.18
C PHE A 366 11.74 -3.87 10.65
N GLY A 367 10.78 -2.98 10.45
CA GLY A 367 9.38 -3.23 10.72
C GLY A 367 9.07 -3.45 12.20
N LEU A 368 9.08 -2.38 13.00
CA LEU A 368 8.86 -2.42 14.45
C LEU A 368 7.44 -2.87 14.85
N GLU A 369 6.47 -2.81 13.95
CA GLU A 369 5.09 -3.28 14.19
C GLU A 369 4.85 -4.66 13.55
N GLY A 370 5.40 -5.72 14.19
CA GLY A 370 5.18 -7.11 13.75
C GLY A 370 5.97 -7.53 12.51
N GLY A 371 6.95 -6.75 12.08
CA GLY A 371 7.82 -7.06 10.95
C GLY A 371 8.80 -8.19 11.27
N LYS A 372 8.97 -9.12 10.33
CA LYS A 372 9.82 -10.31 10.44
C LYS A 372 11.32 -10.02 10.48
N ALA A 373 11.72 -8.77 10.31
CA ALA A 373 13.10 -8.33 10.41
C ALA A 373 13.49 -7.80 11.80
N LEU A 374 12.56 -7.83 12.77
CA LEU A 374 12.81 -7.39 14.14
C LEU A 374 13.87 -8.26 14.84
N GLU A 375 13.90 -9.55 14.56
CA GLU A 375 14.94 -10.46 15.07
C GLU A 375 16.31 -10.08 14.54
N ASP A 376 16.43 -9.69 13.27
CA ASP A 376 17.67 -9.20 12.68
C ASP A 376 18.15 -7.94 13.39
N TYR A 377 17.24 -6.96 13.60
CA TYR A 377 17.57 -5.74 14.33
C TYR A 377 18.04 -6.04 15.76
N ASN A 378 17.32 -6.89 16.47
CA ASN A 378 17.68 -7.26 17.85
C ASN A 378 19.04 -7.97 17.94
N ALA A 379 19.38 -8.76 16.91
CA ALA A 379 20.69 -9.39 16.81
C ALA A 379 21.79 -8.35 16.53
N LEU A 380 21.55 -7.43 15.58
CA LEU A 380 22.50 -6.38 15.19
C LEU A 380 22.81 -5.42 16.34
N MET A 381 21.82 -5.05 17.17
CA MET A 381 21.99 -4.13 18.31
C MET A 381 22.90 -4.66 19.41
N ARG A 382 23.26 -5.94 19.38
CA ARG A 382 24.19 -6.57 20.33
C ARG A 382 25.62 -6.64 19.80
N LEU A 383 25.84 -6.24 18.54
CA LEU A 383 27.11 -6.37 17.84
C LEU A 383 27.85 -5.06 17.73
N LYS A 384 29.17 -5.12 17.73
CA LYS A 384 30.03 -4.04 17.23
C LYS A 384 30.26 -4.24 15.73
N VAL A 385 30.63 -3.18 15.06
CA VAL A 385 31.03 -3.24 13.64
C VAL A 385 32.09 -4.30 13.43
N GLY A 386 31.87 -5.21 12.50
CA GLY A 386 32.71 -6.36 12.19
C GLY A 386 32.38 -7.65 12.94
N GLU A 387 31.59 -7.58 14.02
CA GLU A 387 31.20 -8.77 14.79
C GLU A 387 30.06 -9.53 14.12
N ILE A 388 29.95 -10.82 14.45
CA ILE A 388 28.88 -11.72 13.99
C ILE A 388 28.05 -12.23 15.17
N SER A 389 26.75 -12.39 14.95
CA SER A 389 25.84 -12.95 15.94
C SER A 389 26.08 -14.43 16.19
N ASP A 390 25.51 -14.95 17.27
CA ASP A 390 25.19 -16.38 17.36
C ASP A 390 24.02 -16.69 16.42
N SER A 391 23.79 -17.98 16.13
CA SER A 391 22.64 -18.38 15.33
C SER A 391 21.32 -18.08 16.05
N PHE A 392 20.34 -17.61 15.31
CA PHE A 392 18.98 -17.42 15.82
C PHE A 392 17.96 -17.90 14.78
N GLN A 393 16.80 -18.31 15.30
CA GLN A 393 15.69 -18.77 14.49
C GLN A 393 14.81 -17.59 14.10
N THR A 394 14.35 -17.59 12.86
CA THR A 394 13.42 -16.58 12.30
C THR A 394 12.63 -17.21 11.16
N SER A 395 11.87 -16.42 10.43
CA SER A 395 11.17 -16.87 9.23
C SER A 395 11.43 -15.90 8.08
N ASP A 396 11.49 -16.45 6.87
CA ASP A 396 11.48 -15.61 5.68
C ASP A 396 10.10 -14.93 5.51
N PHE A 397 10.01 -14.14 4.50
CA PHE A 397 8.75 -13.44 4.21
C PHE A 397 7.61 -14.37 3.81
N LYS A 398 7.91 -15.54 3.25
CA LYS A 398 6.93 -16.57 2.90
C LYS A 398 6.49 -17.35 4.13
N GLY A 399 7.06 -17.03 5.31
CA GLY A 399 6.80 -17.74 6.56
C GLY A 399 7.51 -19.08 6.70
N ASN A 400 8.50 -19.37 5.82
CA ASN A 400 9.33 -20.53 5.99
C ASN A 400 10.28 -20.31 7.17
N GLN A 401 10.32 -21.28 8.09
CA GLN A 401 11.25 -21.26 9.22
C GLN A 401 12.68 -21.43 8.74
N MET A 402 13.58 -20.64 9.29
CA MET A 402 15.00 -20.67 8.99
C MET A 402 15.84 -20.26 10.19
N SER A 403 17.12 -20.56 10.15
CA SER A 403 18.12 -20.00 11.06
C SER A 403 19.06 -19.09 10.30
N LYS A 404 19.54 -18.06 10.96
CA LYS A 404 20.57 -17.16 10.38
C LYS A 404 21.60 -16.71 11.41
N ILE A 405 22.75 -16.28 10.89
CA ILE A 405 23.73 -15.45 11.57
C ILE A 405 23.84 -14.14 10.79
N VAL A 406 24.05 -13.05 11.49
CA VAL A 406 24.22 -11.72 10.88
C VAL A 406 25.58 -11.15 11.30
N LYS A 407 26.17 -10.34 10.40
CA LYS A 407 27.40 -9.58 10.62
C LYS A 407 27.02 -8.10 10.49
N LEU A 408 27.34 -7.31 11.50
CA LEU A 408 27.23 -5.86 11.40
C LEU A 408 28.43 -5.33 10.61
N VAL A 409 28.17 -4.82 9.40
CA VAL A 409 29.23 -4.39 8.48
C VAL A 409 29.60 -2.93 8.75
N GLU A 410 28.59 -2.05 8.86
CA GLU A 410 28.78 -0.62 9.04
C GLU A 410 27.60 -0.01 9.81
N ILE A 411 27.89 1.02 10.58
CA ILE A 411 26.87 1.94 11.15
C ILE A 411 27.16 3.31 10.55
N VAL A 412 26.20 3.85 9.81
CA VAL A 412 26.24 5.21 9.30
C VAL A 412 25.52 6.10 10.31
N PRO A 413 26.21 7.04 10.98
CA PRO A 413 25.58 7.90 11.97
C PRO A 413 24.49 8.77 11.36
N ALA A 414 23.56 9.23 12.20
CA ALA A 414 22.59 10.22 11.77
C ALA A 414 23.27 11.48 11.23
N HIS A 415 22.84 11.96 10.07
CA HIS A 415 23.46 13.09 9.38
C HIS A 415 22.44 13.89 8.57
N VAL A 416 22.80 15.11 8.21
CA VAL A 416 22.02 15.89 7.23
C VAL A 416 22.30 15.37 5.83
N ALA A 417 21.26 15.17 5.03
CA ALA A 417 21.39 14.60 3.69
C ALA A 417 22.45 15.31 2.85
N SER A 418 23.31 14.52 2.21
CA SER A 418 24.42 14.97 1.37
C SER A 418 24.34 14.40 -0.05
N LEU A 419 24.98 15.09 -1.02
CA LEU A 419 25.06 14.56 -2.40
C LEU A 419 25.92 13.29 -2.49
N GLU A 420 26.84 13.10 -1.60
CA GLU A 420 27.75 11.96 -1.59
C GLU A 420 27.06 10.70 -1.09
N ASP A 421 26.30 10.79 -0.01
CA ASP A 421 25.69 9.66 0.67
C ASP A 421 24.23 9.42 0.28
N ASP A 422 23.47 10.48 -0.04
CA ASP A 422 22.02 10.45 -0.18
C ASP A 422 21.53 10.96 -1.53
N TYR A 423 22.37 10.83 -2.56
CA TYR A 423 22.10 11.36 -3.90
C TYR A 423 20.71 10.97 -4.40
N VAL A 424 20.34 9.72 -4.26
CA VAL A 424 19.06 9.19 -4.76
C VAL A 424 17.87 9.83 -4.07
N ARG A 425 17.96 10.07 -2.77
CA ARG A 425 16.91 10.76 -2.01
C ARG A 425 16.79 12.22 -2.44
N LEU A 426 17.92 12.88 -2.64
CA LEU A 426 17.96 14.26 -3.15
C LEU A 426 17.46 14.35 -4.60
N GLU A 427 17.75 13.34 -5.43
CA GLU A 427 17.22 13.21 -6.79
C GLU A 427 15.70 13.12 -6.78
N GLU A 428 15.12 12.29 -5.91
CA GLU A 428 13.67 12.17 -5.78
C GLU A 428 13.02 13.47 -5.30
N MET A 429 13.62 14.14 -4.30
CA MET A 429 13.15 15.44 -3.83
C MET A 429 13.19 16.50 -4.93
N ALA A 430 14.29 16.55 -5.67
CA ALA A 430 14.47 17.47 -6.80
C ALA A 430 13.51 17.16 -7.96
N LEU A 431 13.27 15.87 -8.25
CA LEU A 431 12.31 15.43 -9.25
C LEU A 431 10.88 15.78 -8.86
N THR A 432 10.51 15.57 -7.60
CA THR A 432 9.19 15.96 -7.06
C THR A 432 8.99 17.47 -7.20
N GLN A 433 9.96 18.28 -6.78
CA GLN A 433 9.87 19.74 -6.96
C GLN A 433 9.75 20.13 -8.44
N LYS A 434 10.48 19.45 -9.32
CA LYS A 434 10.39 19.70 -10.78
C LYS A 434 9.02 19.33 -11.33
N ARG A 435 8.44 18.20 -10.90
CA ARG A 435 7.09 17.77 -11.27
C ARG A 435 6.04 18.78 -10.82
N ASP A 436 6.14 19.26 -9.59
CA ASP A 436 5.23 20.28 -9.04
C ASP A 436 5.32 21.58 -9.85
N ARG A 437 6.53 22.03 -10.16
CA ARG A 437 6.73 23.22 -10.99
C ARG A 437 6.13 23.06 -12.39
N VAL A 438 6.42 21.94 -13.07
CA VAL A 438 5.90 21.67 -14.41
C VAL A 438 4.38 21.59 -14.39
N PHE A 439 3.82 20.95 -13.37
CA PHE A 439 2.37 20.85 -13.19
C PHE A 439 1.73 22.22 -12.95
N ARG A 440 2.28 23.06 -12.07
CA ARG A 440 1.78 24.43 -11.81
C ARG A 440 1.88 25.32 -13.04
N GLU A 441 2.97 25.24 -13.80
CA GLU A 441 3.11 25.98 -15.06
C GLU A 441 2.09 25.52 -16.10
N TRP A 442 1.85 24.22 -16.19
CA TRP A 442 0.82 23.66 -17.08
C TRP A 442 -0.58 24.12 -16.63
N LEU A 443 -0.89 24.00 -15.33
CA LEU A 443 -2.15 24.42 -14.75
C LEU A 443 -2.44 25.90 -15.05
N ASN A 444 -1.45 26.78 -14.84
CA ASN A 444 -1.56 28.20 -15.11
C ASN A 444 -1.87 28.51 -16.58
N ARG A 445 -1.22 27.80 -17.53
CA ARG A 445 -1.53 27.94 -18.95
C ARG A 445 -2.95 27.49 -19.29
N LYS A 446 -3.43 26.43 -18.64
CA LYS A 446 -4.78 25.90 -18.89
C LYS A 446 -5.87 26.76 -18.24
N ILE A 447 -5.62 27.34 -17.07
CA ILE A 447 -6.49 28.35 -16.48
C ILE A 447 -6.68 29.53 -17.44
N ASP A 448 -5.60 30.01 -18.05
CA ASP A 448 -5.70 31.14 -18.99
C ASP A 448 -6.49 30.79 -20.27
N ALA A 449 -6.44 29.53 -20.72
CA ALA A 449 -7.05 29.06 -21.96
C ALA A 449 -8.50 28.56 -21.82
N MET A 450 -8.89 28.06 -20.65
CA MET A 450 -10.21 27.47 -20.42
C MET A 450 -11.20 28.50 -19.91
N TYR A 451 -12.49 28.30 -20.23
CA TYR A 451 -13.55 29.08 -19.63
C TYR A 451 -13.71 28.72 -18.15
N ILE A 452 -13.53 29.71 -17.28
CA ILE A 452 -13.72 29.58 -15.83
C ILE A 452 -14.58 30.72 -15.36
N TYR A 453 -15.62 30.37 -14.65
CA TYR A 453 -16.52 31.32 -13.98
C TYR A 453 -16.61 30.94 -12.49
N ILE A 454 -16.40 31.93 -11.64
CA ILE A 454 -16.64 31.83 -10.20
C ILE A 454 -17.70 32.84 -9.85
N ALA A 455 -18.76 32.42 -9.14
CA ALA A 455 -19.84 33.29 -8.75
C ALA A 455 -19.32 34.43 -7.86
N PRO A 456 -19.85 35.65 -8.00
CA PRO A 456 -19.29 36.88 -7.40
C PRO A 456 -19.01 36.78 -5.91
N GLU A 457 -19.87 36.11 -5.15
CA GLU A 457 -19.78 35.95 -3.71
C GLU A 457 -18.66 35.02 -3.23
N PHE A 458 -18.06 34.25 -4.15
CA PHE A 458 -16.96 33.35 -3.86
C PHE A 458 -15.60 33.84 -4.40
N ARG A 459 -15.61 35.01 -5.09
CA ARG A 459 -14.38 35.60 -5.64
C ARG A 459 -13.46 36.19 -4.57
N ASP A 460 -14.02 36.58 -3.45
CA ASP A 460 -13.24 37.12 -2.32
C ASP A 460 -12.62 36.03 -1.42
N TRP A 461 -12.85 34.77 -1.77
CA TRP A 461 -12.24 33.66 -1.06
C TRP A 461 -10.72 33.61 -1.29
N GLU A 462 -9.98 33.08 -0.31
CA GLU A 462 -8.52 32.99 -0.39
C GLU A 462 -8.08 31.79 -1.23
N PHE A 463 -7.72 32.05 -2.49
CA PHE A 463 -7.11 31.08 -3.39
C PHE A 463 -5.59 31.13 -3.29
N GLU A 464 -4.94 29.99 -3.24
CA GLU A 464 -3.48 29.89 -3.36
C GLU A 464 -3.03 30.36 -4.75
N ASN A 465 -3.75 29.91 -5.78
CA ASN A 465 -3.54 30.36 -7.13
C ASN A 465 -4.57 31.44 -7.52
N ARG A 466 -4.18 32.71 -7.40
CA ARG A 466 -5.06 33.84 -7.73
C ARG A 466 -5.49 33.92 -9.20
N LYS A 467 -4.89 33.13 -10.09
CA LYS A 467 -5.31 33.06 -11.49
C LYS A 467 -6.69 32.48 -11.71
N TRP A 468 -7.26 31.81 -10.71
CA TRP A 468 -8.64 31.34 -10.75
C TRP A 468 -9.66 32.50 -10.88
N ILE A 469 -9.30 33.66 -10.37
CA ILE A 469 -10.15 34.86 -10.41
C ILE A 469 -9.73 35.67 -11.64
N LYS A 470 -10.58 35.57 -12.70
CA LYS A 470 -10.40 36.34 -13.94
C LYS A 470 -11.17 37.62 -13.90
#